data_4ab1846adedb5691c29ec5693b374a61
#
_entry.id   4ab1846adedb5691c29ec5693b374a61
#
_cell.length_a   1.000
_cell.length_b   1.000
_cell.length_c   1.000
_cell.angle_alpha   90.00
_cell.angle_beta   90.00
_cell.angle_gamma   90.00
#
_symmetry.space_group_name_H-M   'P 1'
#
loop_
_entity.id
_entity.type
_entity.pdbx_description
1 polymer ?
#
loop_
_entity_poly.entity_id
_entity_poly.type
_entity_poly.pdbx_seq_one_letter_code
_entity_poly.pdbx_strand_id
1 'polypeptide(L)'
;MILWENKEALKKEAERISASPYADFYKKKFSFKSLPDLVTITDFPFLSRAELVDTPPDARLYVPQEEVAFVGVTSGTTSGKPLVSYFSSVTNYFFEPSLGTPITRALITYPPLNKNFSASFIQQCRQAQKKVTPVFADYQNLPNSAVIARETRADAIYATPTIAENLGEHIEKFYEPENIKLLALSSETLTKTKRDSLARLYPNAAIANLYASSEIGQFILYPCMHMLEQREPSFHFLPEALIALELVDGELVVTYALNKAFPLIRYRTGDFFEVASASCDCGLPGATLRWSGRTQVDKIRIHGFEIRAEETEALFASMNGLAGNEYQIHLRYAPHNPKKIRIEVELKKTNTVTHHDSVAAMVRNELLRRWILAPGVSVAHAIEKGVISDIHVSFVPAFSLATEKTRRLVNHCMEHA
;
A
#
# COMPACT_ATOMS: atom_id res chain seq x y z
N MET A 1 -3.56 18.48 11.83
CA MET A 1 -3.04 18.07 13.18
C MET A 1 -1.64 17.53 12.99
N ILE A 2 -0.65 18.04 13.73
CA ILE A 2 0.70 17.49 13.76
C ILE A 2 0.68 16.25 14.68
N LEU A 3 1.17 15.12 14.17
CA LEU A 3 1.29 13.86 14.91
C LEU A 3 2.69 13.76 15.55
N TRP A 4 3.72 14.19 14.82
CA TRP A 4 5.11 14.16 15.25
C TRP A 4 5.94 15.18 14.48
N GLU A 5 6.83 15.91 15.15
CA GLU A 5 7.88 16.72 14.54
C GLU A 5 9.05 16.94 15.51
N ASN A 6 10.27 17.06 14.94
CA ASN A 6 11.42 17.60 15.64
C ASN A 6 11.85 18.90 14.95
N LYS A 7 11.45 20.03 15.51
CA LYS A 7 11.62 21.36 14.90
C LYS A 7 13.08 21.72 14.63
N GLU A 8 13.98 21.42 15.58
CA GLU A 8 15.40 21.73 15.45
C GLU A 8 16.05 20.91 14.32
N ALA A 9 15.77 19.61 14.26
CA ALA A 9 16.29 18.73 13.21
C ALA A 9 15.78 19.13 11.82
N LEU A 10 14.48 19.47 11.71
CA LEU A 10 13.87 19.91 10.46
C LEU A 10 14.44 21.26 10.01
N LYS A 11 14.70 22.19 10.94
CA LYS A 11 15.32 23.47 10.62
C LYS A 11 16.73 23.29 10.06
N LYS A 12 17.58 22.49 10.72
CA LYS A 12 18.93 22.16 10.22
C LYS A 12 18.90 21.51 8.84
N GLU A 13 17.92 20.65 8.59
CA GLU A 13 17.76 20.00 7.28
C GLU A 13 17.30 21.00 6.21
N ALA A 14 16.40 21.91 6.53
CA ALA A 14 15.99 22.99 5.62
C ALA A 14 17.16 23.90 5.26
N GLU A 15 18.03 24.24 6.23
CA GLU A 15 19.27 24.98 6.01
C GLU A 15 20.21 24.22 5.07
N ARG A 16 20.42 22.91 5.27
CA ARG A 16 21.23 22.07 4.40
C ARG A 16 20.69 22.06 2.96
N ILE A 17 19.38 21.84 2.79
CA ILE A 17 18.71 21.84 1.48
C ILE A 17 18.91 23.19 0.77
N SER A 18 18.74 24.30 1.48
CA SER A 18 18.85 25.63 0.91
C SER A 18 20.29 26.01 0.57
N ALA A 19 21.27 25.50 1.29
CA ALA A 19 22.69 25.70 1.01
C ALA A 19 23.24 24.75 -0.08
N SER A 20 22.48 23.70 -0.47
CA SER A 20 22.97 22.71 -1.42
C SER A 20 23.33 23.34 -2.77
N PRO A 21 24.51 23.01 -3.34
CA PRO A 21 24.88 23.46 -4.69
C PRO A 21 24.28 22.58 -5.79
N TYR A 22 23.71 21.40 -5.46
CA TYR A 22 23.32 20.38 -6.42
C TYR A 22 21.93 20.57 -7.00
N ALA A 23 20.96 21.09 -6.22
CA ALA A 23 19.60 21.30 -6.68
C ALA A 23 18.99 22.59 -6.12
N ASP A 24 18.07 23.17 -6.87
CA ASP A 24 17.37 24.40 -6.53
C ASP A 24 15.84 24.23 -6.36
N PHE A 25 15.34 23.01 -6.47
CA PHE A 25 13.90 22.71 -6.40
C PHE A 25 13.25 23.35 -5.17
N TYR A 26 13.78 23.10 -3.97
CA TYR A 26 13.24 23.68 -2.74
C TYR A 26 13.58 25.17 -2.57
N LYS A 27 14.70 25.64 -3.10
CA LYS A 27 15.00 27.09 -3.12
C LYS A 27 13.90 27.86 -3.86
N LYS A 28 13.46 27.35 -5.00
CA LYS A 28 12.36 27.94 -5.77
C LYS A 28 11.02 27.80 -5.03
N LYS A 29 10.78 26.65 -4.40
CA LYS A 29 9.54 26.36 -3.69
C LYS A 29 9.40 27.18 -2.39
N PHE A 30 10.49 27.46 -1.68
CA PHE A 30 10.51 28.22 -0.42
C PHE A 30 10.77 29.73 -0.62
N SER A 31 10.84 30.22 -1.86
CA SER A 31 11.27 31.59 -2.20
C SER A 31 10.50 32.72 -1.52
N PHE A 32 9.36 32.43 -0.90
CA PHE A 32 8.51 33.42 -0.22
C PHE A 32 8.68 33.48 1.31
N LYS A 33 9.50 32.60 1.90
CA LYS A 33 9.81 32.62 3.34
C LYS A 33 11.32 32.53 3.55
N SER A 34 11.86 33.35 4.43
CA SER A 34 13.25 33.15 4.88
C SER A 34 13.28 31.91 5.79
N LEU A 35 14.36 31.13 5.72
CA LEU A 35 14.53 29.94 6.57
C LEU A 35 14.46 30.22 8.07
N PRO A 36 14.97 31.38 8.58
CA PRO A 36 14.81 31.75 9.98
C PRO A 36 13.37 31.85 10.47
N ASP A 37 12.43 32.12 9.55
CA ASP A 37 11.00 32.27 9.86
C ASP A 37 10.24 30.94 9.89
N LEU A 38 10.90 29.83 9.50
CA LEU A 38 10.30 28.49 9.51
C LEU A 38 10.49 27.85 10.89
N VAL A 39 9.45 27.86 11.70
CA VAL A 39 9.48 27.40 13.10
C VAL A 39 8.88 26.00 13.26
N THR A 40 7.96 25.62 12.38
CA THR A 40 7.23 24.34 12.43
C THR A 40 7.04 23.78 11.02
N ILE A 41 6.74 22.50 10.93
CA ILE A 41 6.50 21.85 9.63
C ILE A 41 5.37 22.50 8.82
N THR A 42 4.38 23.09 9.48
CA THR A 42 3.26 23.78 8.82
C THR A 42 3.66 25.07 8.11
N ASP A 43 4.84 25.61 8.37
CA ASP A 43 5.36 26.79 7.67
C ASP A 43 5.84 26.46 6.25
N PHE A 44 6.13 25.20 5.96
CA PHE A 44 6.51 24.75 4.63
C PHE A 44 5.28 24.56 3.73
N PRO A 45 5.39 24.86 2.42
CA PRO A 45 4.34 24.56 1.47
C PRO A 45 4.20 23.04 1.28
N PHE A 46 3.00 22.59 0.90
CA PHE A 46 2.79 21.20 0.53
C PHE A 46 3.58 20.82 -0.72
N LEU A 47 4.06 19.59 -0.74
CA LEU A 47 4.66 18.95 -1.91
C LEU A 47 3.67 17.92 -2.44
N SER A 48 3.36 18.01 -3.74
CA SER A 48 2.44 17.11 -4.41
C SER A 48 3.18 16.10 -5.30
N ARG A 49 2.51 14.99 -5.62
CA ARG A 49 3.04 14.02 -6.59
C ARG A 49 3.20 14.63 -7.99
N ALA A 50 2.29 15.51 -8.41
CA ALA A 50 2.37 16.17 -9.72
C ALA A 50 3.67 16.97 -9.84
N GLU A 51 4.02 17.78 -8.84
CA GLU A 51 5.27 18.53 -8.84
C GLU A 51 6.50 17.62 -8.94
N LEU A 52 6.45 16.42 -8.31
CA LEU A 52 7.55 15.46 -8.41
C LEU A 52 7.66 14.84 -9.81
N VAL A 53 6.55 14.55 -10.45
CA VAL A 53 6.52 13.97 -11.81
C VAL A 53 6.93 14.99 -12.88
N ASP A 54 6.52 16.25 -12.71
CA ASP A 54 6.78 17.31 -13.66
C ASP A 54 8.18 17.91 -13.54
N THR A 55 8.89 17.65 -12.43
CA THR A 55 10.26 18.10 -12.22
C THR A 55 11.25 17.01 -12.61
N PRO A 56 12.25 17.29 -13.47
CA PRO A 56 13.30 16.33 -13.80
C PRO A 56 13.97 15.77 -12.55
N PRO A 57 14.29 14.47 -12.50
CA PRO A 57 14.89 13.85 -11.32
C PRO A 57 16.17 14.54 -10.86
N ASP A 58 17.07 14.92 -11.78
CA ASP A 58 18.33 15.56 -11.47
C ASP A 58 18.16 16.96 -10.84
N ALA A 59 17.10 17.67 -11.21
CA ALA A 59 16.77 18.98 -10.60
C ALA A 59 16.33 18.86 -9.12
N ARG A 60 16.12 17.62 -8.64
CA ARG A 60 15.71 17.28 -7.27
C ARG A 60 16.81 16.55 -6.50
N LEU A 61 17.99 16.34 -7.07
CA LEU A 61 19.11 15.63 -6.44
C LEU A 61 19.92 16.58 -5.53
N TYR A 62 19.90 16.34 -4.22
CA TYR A 62 20.52 17.20 -3.19
C TYR A 62 21.87 16.70 -2.66
N VAL A 63 22.42 15.68 -3.28
CA VAL A 63 23.75 15.12 -3.00
C VAL A 63 24.50 14.90 -4.32
N PRO A 64 25.84 14.77 -4.31
CA PRO A 64 26.58 14.35 -5.50
C PRO A 64 26.16 12.95 -5.96
N GLN A 65 26.30 12.65 -7.25
CA GLN A 65 25.83 11.41 -7.87
C GLN A 65 26.43 10.15 -7.21
N GLU A 66 27.64 10.23 -6.75
CA GLU A 66 28.35 9.12 -6.07
C GLU A 66 27.75 8.74 -4.70
N GLU A 67 26.95 9.61 -4.11
CA GLU A 67 26.20 9.32 -2.87
C GLU A 67 24.82 8.70 -3.11
N VAL A 68 24.41 8.56 -4.39
CA VAL A 68 23.17 7.87 -4.74
C VAL A 68 23.37 6.36 -4.61
N ALA A 69 22.68 5.74 -3.67
CA ALA A 69 22.75 4.31 -3.42
C ALA A 69 21.93 3.50 -4.45
N PHE A 70 20.77 4.01 -4.83
CA PHE A 70 19.92 3.41 -5.88
C PHE A 70 18.88 4.42 -6.41
N VAL A 71 18.31 4.09 -7.55
CA VAL A 71 17.23 4.85 -8.18
C VAL A 71 15.95 4.03 -8.10
N GLY A 72 14.92 4.60 -7.49
CA GLY A 72 13.61 4.02 -7.42
C GLY A 72 12.67 4.55 -8.50
N VAL A 73 11.79 3.67 -9.00
CA VAL A 73 10.80 4.02 -10.03
C VAL A 73 9.43 3.51 -9.61
N THR A 74 8.41 4.35 -9.67
CA THR A 74 7.02 3.92 -9.46
C THR A 74 6.42 3.38 -10.75
N SER A 75 5.39 2.53 -10.65
CA SER A 75 4.70 1.96 -11.83
C SER A 75 3.98 2.98 -12.71
N GLY A 76 3.82 4.23 -12.25
CA GLY A 76 3.10 5.27 -13.02
C GLY A 76 1.58 5.06 -13.13
N THR A 77 1.02 4.09 -12.43
CA THR A 77 -0.37 3.65 -12.57
C THR A 77 -1.43 4.72 -12.27
N THR A 78 -1.08 5.79 -11.56
CA THR A 78 -2.04 6.83 -11.17
C THR A 78 -2.03 8.03 -12.13
N SER A 79 -0.88 8.34 -12.75
CA SER A 79 -0.70 9.55 -13.57
C SER A 79 -0.24 9.22 -15.01
N GLY A 80 -0.14 7.94 -15.37
CA GLY A 80 0.43 7.52 -16.65
C GLY A 80 1.95 7.74 -16.78
N LYS A 81 2.56 8.49 -15.85
CA LYS A 81 4.00 8.77 -15.83
C LYS A 81 4.66 8.14 -14.60
N PRO A 82 5.75 7.37 -14.76
CA PRO A 82 6.51 6.87 -13.62
C PRO A 82 7.18 8.03 -12.87
N LEU A 83 7.21 7.94 -11.55
CA LEU A 83 8.04 8.83 -10.75
C LEU A 83 9.40 8.16 -10.51
N VAL A 84 10.46 8.86 -10.86
CA VAL A 84 11.84 8.47 -10.58
C VAL A 84 12.31 9.19 -9.33
N SER A 85 12.88 8.46 -8.37
CA SER A 85 13.39 8.99 -7.12
C SER A 85 14.79 8.48 -6.85
N TYR A 86 15.69 9.37 -6.45
CA TYR A 86 17.03 9.04 -5.99
C TYR A 86 17.03 8.76 -4.49
N PHE A 87 17.74 7.72 -4.08
CA PHE A 87 17.91 7.36 -2.69
C PHE A 87 19.40 7.34 -2.33
N SER A 88 19.76 8.08 -1.29
CA SER A 88 21.06 7.93 -0.63
C SER A 88 21.07 6.67 0.25
N SER A 89 22.18 6.39 0.92
CA SER A 89 22.21 5.36 1.95
C SER A 89 21.12 5.63 2.98
N VAL A 90 20.11 4.78 3.02
CA VAL A 90 18.94 4.96 3.88
C VAL A 90 19.28 4.42 5.26
N THR A 91 19.02 5.20 6.31
CA THR A 91 18.98 4.69 7.68
C THR A 91 17.77 3.76 7.77
N ASN A 92 18.01 2.48 7.92
CA ASN A 92 16.98 1.48 7.71
C ASN A 92 16.58 0.85 9.02
N TYR A 93 15.30 0.93 9.30
CA TYR A 93 14.68 0.17 10.35
C TYR A 93 14.19 -1.15 9.75
N PHE A 94 14.82 -2.22 10.16
CA PHE A 94 14.27 -3.54 9.93
C PHE A 94 13.12 -3.74 10.91
N PHE A 95 11.93 -4.00 10.39
CA PHE A 95 10.81 -4.37 11.25
C PHE A 95 11.04 -5.78 11.79
N GLU A 96 11.49 -5.86 13.03
CA GLU A 96 11.63 -7.10 13.77
C GLU A 96 10.80 -6.96 15.05
N PRO A 97 9.56 -7.43 15.05
CA PRO A 97 8.77 -7.47 16.28
C PRO A 97 9.42 -8.41 17.29
N SER A 98 9.32 -8.10 18.57
CA SER A 98 9.82 -8.96 19.66
C SER A 98 8.95 -10.21 19.80
N LEU A 99 9.02 -11.13 18.86
CA LEU A 99 8.17 -12.32 18.76
C LEU A 99 8.54 -13.43 19.78
N GLY A 100 9.47 -13.17 20.69
CA GLY A 100 9.98 -14.22 21.62
C GLY A 100 10.94 -15.21 20.96
N THR A 101 10.83 -15.45 19.65
CA THR A 101 11.76 -16.23 18.84
C THR A 101 12.31 -15.36 17.71
N PRO A 102 13.64 -15.32 17.51
CA PRO A 102 14.23 -14.49 16.47
C PRO A 102 13.84 -14.99 15.07
N ILE A 103 13.64 -14.04 14.16
CA ILE A 103 13.55 -14.29 12.72
C ILE A 103 14.98 -14.48 12.21
N THR A 104 15.20 -15.49 11.39
CA THR A 104 16.53 -15.82 10.85
C THR A 104 16.60 -15.73 9.33
N ARG A 105 15.54 -16.10 8.63
CA ARG A 105 15.48 -16.10 7.16
C ARG A 105 14.14 -15.56 6.68
N ALA A 106 14.21 -14.48 5.91
CA ALA A 106 13.03 -13.82 5.37
C ALA A 106 12.89 -14.11 3.89
N LEU A 107 11.85 -14.83 3.49
CA LEU A 107 11.46 -15.03 2.10
C LEU A 107 10.86 -13.73 1.55
N ILE A 108 11.44 -13.22 0.48
CA ILE A 108 11.01 -11.96 -0.14
C ILE A 108 10.39 -12.28 -1.49
N THR A 109 9.08 -12.07 -1.59
CA THR A 109 8.27 -12.34 -2.78
C THR A 109 7.56 -11.09 -3.26
N TYR A 110 8.30 -9.99 -3.43
CA TYR A 110 7.76 -8.76 -3.97
C TYR A 110 7.91 -8.66 -5.49
N PRO A 111 6.96 -8.03 -6.20
CA PRO A 111 7.09 -7.73 -7.62
C PRO A 111 8.38 -6.94 -7.93
N PRO A 112 9.08 -7.22 -9.05
CA PRO A 112 10.36 -6.59 -9.40
C PRO A 112 10.30 -5.08 -9.56
N LEU A 113 9.15 -4.51 -9.93
CA LEU A 113 8.99 -3.06 -10.07
C LEU A 113 8.86 -2.33 -8.72
N ASN A 114 8.66 -3.04 -7.64
CA ASN A 114 8.87 -2.53 -6.29
C ASN A 114 10.37 -2.62 -5.90
N LYS A 115 11.27 -2.35 -6.84
CA LYS A 115 12.72 -2.41 -6.64
C LYS A 115 13.20 -1.56 -5.46
N ASN A 116 12.49 -0.49 -5.13
CA ASN A 116 12.79 0.33 -3.96
C ASN A 116 12.69 -0.51 -2.68
N PHE A 117 11.63 -1.31 -2.54
CA PHE A 117 11.47 -2.19 -1.39
C PHE A 117 12.53 -3.29 -1.37
N SER A 118 12.83 -3.94 -2.49
CA SER A 118 13.86 -4.99 -2.54
C SER A 118 15.24 -4.45 -2.20
N ALA A 119 15.65 -3.33 -2.78
CA ALA A 119 16.93 -2.69 -2.50
C ALA A 119 17.02 -2.18 -1.05
N SER A 120 16.00 -1.47 -0.59
CA SER A 120 15.87 -1.01 0.78
C SER A 120 15.87 -2.19 1.76
N PHE A 121 15.18 -3.27 1.44
CA PHE A 121 15.06 -4.45 2.29
C PHE A 121 16.39 -5.21 2.42
N ILE A 122 17.16 -5.37 1.33
CA ILE A 122 18.52 -5.95 1.38
C ILE A 122 19.39 -5.14 2.33
N GLN A 123 19.33 -3.82 2.23
CA GLN A 123 20.10 -2.93 3.06
C GLN A 123 19.66 -3.03 4.52
N GLN A 124 18.35 -3.09 4.78
CA GLN A 124 17.78 -3.30 6.11
C GLN A 124 18.26 -4.62 6.73
N CYS A 125 18.22 -5.73 6.00
CA CYS A 125 18.71 -7.01 6.47
C CYS A 125 20.20 -6.98 6.83
N ARG A 126 21.02 -6.22 6.09
CA ARG A 126 22.46 -6.04 6.35
C ARG A 126 22.74 -5.19 7.60
N GLN A 127 21.87 -4.24 7.91
CA GLN A 127 22.04 -3.31 9.02
C GLN A 127 21.31 -3.77 10.30
N ALA A 128 20.44 -4.79 10.21
CA ALA A 128 19.72 -5.31 11.36
C ALA A 128 20.72 -5.78 12.44
N GLN A 129 20.42 -5.46 13.70
CA GLN A 129 21.22 -5.89 14.86
C GLN A 129 21.31 -7.42 14.95
N LYS A 130 20.23 -8.11 14.59
CA LYS A 130 20.18 -9.57 14.41
C LYS A 130 20.22 -9.85 12.92
N LYS A 131 21.19 -10.63 12.50
CA LYS A 131 21.42 -10.98 11.10
C LYS A 131 20.27 -11.82 10.53
N VAL A 132 19.34 -11.17 9.86
CA VAL A 132 18.30 -11.82 9.07
C VAL A 132 18.85 -12.05 7.66
N THR A 133 18.78 -13.28 7.19
CA THR A 133 19.21 -13.63 5.83
C THR A 133 18.04 -13.42 4.86
N PRO A 134 18.13 -12.48 3.89
CA PRO A 134 17.11 -12.35 2.85
C PRO A 134 17.20 -13.53 1.87
N VAL A 135 16.05 -14.12 1.57
CA VAL A 135 15.89 -15.19 0.58
C VAL A 135 14.96 -14.66 -0.50
N PHE A 136 15.48 -14.49 -1.72
CA PHE A 136 14.68 -13.96 -2.83
C PHE A 136 13.96 -15.09 -3.56
N ALA A 137 12.67 -14.91 -3.79
CA ALA A 137 11.82 -15.85 -4.48
C ALA A 137 10.94 -15.14 -5.51
N ASP A 138 10.56 -15.86 -6.56
CA ASP A 138 9.75 -15.32 -7.64
C ASP A 138 8.28 -15.31 -7.26
N TYR A 139 7.69 -14.11 -7.18
CA TYR A 139 6.26 -13.94 -6.90
C TYR A 139 5.35 -14.46 -8.03
N GLN A 140 5.88 -14.69 -9.23
CA GLN A 140 5.13 -15.26 -10.36
C GLN A 140 5.16 -16.80 -10.37
N ASN A 141 6.11 -17.40 -9.64
CA ASN A 141 6.23 -18.85 -9.51
C ASN A 141 6.12 -19.29 -8.04
N LEU A 142 4.93 -19.16 -7.49
CA LEU A 142 4.67 -19.45 -6.09
C LEU A 142 4.94 -20.91 -5.66
N PRO A 143 4.68 -21.95 -6.50
CA PRO A 143 5.09 -23.32 -6.17
C PRO A 143 6.58 -23.43 -5.90
N ASN A 144 7.42 -22.83 -6.77
CA ASN A 144 8.86 -22.83 -6.59
C ASN A 144 9.29 -22.00 -5.37
N SER A 145 8.59 -20.88 -5.11
CA SER A 145 8.85 -20.05 -3.93
C SER A 145 8.58 -20.80 -2.62
N ALA A 146 7.56 -21.68 -2.59
CA ALA A 146 7.29 -22.56 -1.46
C ALA A 146 8.38 -23.63 -1.28
N VAL A 147 8.92 -24.18 -2.36
CA VAL A 147 10.09 -25.08 -2.32
C VAL A 147 11.30 -24.34 -1.78
N ILE A 148 11.58 -23.12 -2.24
CA ILE A 148 12.67 -22.27 -1.72
C ILE A 148 12.50 -22.02 -0.23
N ALA A 149 11.28 -21.72 0.24
CA ALA A 149 10.99 -21.53 1.67
C ALA A 149 11.40 -22.76 2.49
N ARG A 150 11.06 -23.97 2.01
CA ARG A 150 11.45 -25.24 2.63
C ARG A 150 12.96 -25.43 2.66
N GLU A 151 13.62 -25.33 1.51
CA GLU A 151 15.06 -25.58 1.39
C GLU A 151 15.90 -24.61 2.24
N THR A 152 15.40 -23.37 2.36
CA THR A 152 16.07 -22.34 3.15
C THR A 152 15.58 -22.28 4.60
N ARG A 153 14.54 -23.05 4.95
CA ARG A 153 13.88 -22.98 6.27
C ARG A 153 13.49 -21.55 6.63
N ALA A 154 12.81 -20.86 5.69
CA ALA A 154 12.36 -19.50 5.91
C ALA A 154 11.37 -19.45 7.07
N ASP A 155 11.52 -18.48 7.96
CA ASP A 155 10.68 -18.29 9.15
C ASP A 155 9.91 -16.95 9.11
N ALA A 156 10.13 -16.14 8.07
CA ALA A 156 9.33 -14.96 7.77
C ALA A 156 9.05 -14.86 6.26
N ILE A 157 7.93 -14.22 5.92
CA ILE A 157 7.55 -13.89 4.55
C ILE A 157 7.32 -12.39 4.45
N TYR A 158 7.97 -11.75 3.47
CA TYR A 158 7.74 -10.36 3.08
C TYR A 158 7.08 -10.37 1.72
N ALA A 159 5.83 -9.93 1.67
CA ALA A 159 5.00 -10.00 0.49
C ALA A 159 3.92 -8.91 0.47
N THR A 160 3.16 -8.83 -0.62
CA THR A 160 1.85 -8.20 -0.55
C THR A 160 0.84 -9.16 0.09
N PRO A 161 -0.27 -8.67 0.68
CA PRO A 161 -1.32 -9.54 1.22
C PRO A 161 -1.82 -10.60 0.23
N THR A 162 -2.01 -10.24 -1.04
CA THR A 162 -2.47 -11.17 -2.08
C THR A 162 -1.42 -12.25 -2.40
N ILE A 163 -0.14 -11.86 -2.50
CA ILE A 163 0.94 -12.84 -2.75
C ILE A 163 1.08 -13.79 -1.56
N ALA A 164 1.03 -13.28 -0.32
CA ALA A 164 1.11 -14.12 0.87
C ALA A 164 -0.05 -15.13 0.96
N GLU A 165 -1.27 -14.71 0.60
CA GLU A 165 -2.44 -15.59 0.58
C GLU A 165 -2.28 -16.68 -0.48
N ASN A 166 -1.94 -16.33 -1.71
CA ASN A 166 -1.73 -17.30 -2.78
C ASN A 166 -0.54 -18.24 -2.52
N LEU A 167 0.53 -17.74 -1.90
CA LEU A 167 1.69 -18.55 -1.51
C LEU A 167 1.33 -19.56 -0.42
N GLY A 168 0.41 -19.22 0.50
CA GLY A 168 -0.02 -20.10 1.58
C GLY A 168 -0.54 -21.44 1.10
N GLU A 169 -1.31 -21.47 0.01
CA GLU A 169 -1.82 -22.69 -0.62
C GLU A 169 -0.69 -23.62 -1.13
N HIS A 170 0.49 -23.06 -1.45
CA HIS A 170 1.66 -23.82 -1.88
C HIS A 170 2.57 -24.16 -0.71
N ILE A 171 2.70 -23.28 0.28
CA ILE A 171 3.42 -23.55 1.53
C ILE A 171 2.86 -24.82 2.18
N GLU A 172 1.54 -24.93 2.32
CA GLU A 172 0.86 -26.09 2.89
C GLU A 172 1.24 -27.42 2.19
N LYS A 173 1.57 -27.39 0.89
CA LYS A 173 1.94 -28.56 0.11
C LYS A 173 3.42 -28.93 0.19
N PHE A 174 4.30 -27.97 0.39
CA PHE A 174 5.75 -28.15 0.27
C PHE A 174 6.51 -27.85 1.55
N TYR A 175 5.93 -27.12 2.48
CA TYR A 175 6.56 -26.68 3.71
C TYR A 175 5.51 -26.60 4.81
N GLU A 176 5.90 -26.73 6.07
CA GLU A 176 4.97 -26.63 7.20
C GLU A 176 4.65 -25.16 7.50
N PRO A 177 3.37 -24.72 7.36
CA PRO A 177 2.97 -23.31 7.59
C PRO A 177 3.31 -22.82 9.00
N GLU A 178 3.35 -23.71 9.98
CA GLU A 178 3.68 -23.47 11.40
C GLU A 178 5.11 -22.95 11.60
N ASN A 179 6.00 -23.19 10.65
CA ASN A 179 7.38 -22.69 10.66
C ASN A 179 7.45 -21.19 10.35
N ILE A 180 6.43 -20.64 9.70
CA ILE A 180 6.36 -19.20 9.42
C ILE A 180 5.89 -18.48 10.67
N LYS A 181 6.74 -17.59 11.20
CA LYS A 181 6.53 -16.85 12.45
C LYS A 181 6.12 -15.40 12.20
N LEU A 182 6.40 -14.88 11.01
CA LEU A 182 6.11 -13.49 10.65
C LEU A 182 5.64 -13.39 9.20
N LEU A 183 4.52 -12.73 8.99
CA LEU A 183 4.12 -12.15 7.72
C LEU A 183 4.29 -10.64 7.81
N ALA A 184 5.26 -10.08 7.10
CA ALA A 184 5.44 -8.65 6.94
C ALA A 184 4.85 -8.21 5.61
N LEU A 185 3.69 -7.58 5.66
CA LEU A 185 2.84 -7.29 4.51
C LEU A 185 2.80 -5.80 4.22
N SER A 186 2.85 -5.43 2.94
CA SER A 186 2.76 -4.02 2.53
C SER A 186 2.24 -3.89 1.10
N SER A 187 2.09 -2.65 0.65
CA SER A 187 1.75 -2.25 -0.73
C SER A 187 0.31 -2.51 -1.18
N GLU A 188 -0.46 -3.26 -0.46
CA GLU A 188 -1.90 -3.50 -0.67
C GLU A 188 -2.65 -3.33 0.65
N THR A 189 -3.95 -3.04 0.58
CA THR A 189 -4.80 -2.98 1.77
C THR A 189 -4.95 -4.37 2.39
N LEU A 190 -4.61 -4.50 3.66
CA LEU A 190 -4.85 -5.71 4.44
C LEU A 190 -6.24 -5.63 5.09
N THR A 191 -7.24 -6.12 4.39
CA THR A 191 -8.61 -6.16 4.89
C THR A 191 -8.77 -7.20 6.00
N LYS A 192 -9.86 -7.10 6.79
CA LYS A 192 -10.19 -8.09 7.82
C LYS A 192 -10.29 -9.50 7.23
N THR A 193 -10.96 -9.63 6.10
CA THR A 193 -11.14 -10.91 5.39
C THR A 193 -9.82 -11.56 5.02
N LYS A 194 -8.89 -10.79 4.43
CA LYS A 194 -7.54 -11.28 4.10
C LYS A 194 -6.75 -11.63 5.35
N ARG A 195 -6.83 -10.81 6.39
CA ARG A 195 -6.17 -11.12 7.66
C ARG A 195 -6.66 -12.44 8.24
N ASP A 196 -7.97 -12.67 8.25
CA ASP A 196 -8.57 -13.92 8.75
C ASP A 196 -8.18 -15.13 7.88
N SER A 197 -8.07 -14.96 6.57
CA SER A 197 -7.56 -15.98 5.63
C SER A 197 -6.09 -16.32 5.91
N LEU A 198 -5.24 -15.31 6.01
CA LEU A 198 -3.82 -15.47 6.31
C LEU A 198 -3.57 -16.10 7.69
N ALA A 199 -4.39 -15.77 8.69
CA ALA A 199 -4.29 -16.39 10.02
C ALA A 199 -4.63 -17.89 10.01
N ARG A 200 -5.47 -18.35 9.07
CA ARG A 200 -5.72 -19.79 8.87
C ARG A 200 -4.58 -20.48 8.13
N LEU A 201 -4.06 -19.82 7.07
CA LEU A 201 -2.97 -20.36 6.26
C LEU A 201 -1.63 -20.42 7.01
N TYR A 202 -1.40 -19.53 7.96
CA TYR A 202 -0.16 -19.40 8.71
C TYR A 202 -0.46 -19.28 10.22
N PRO A 203 -0.80 -20.39 10.88
CA PRO A 203 -1.40 -20.36 12.22
C PRO A 203 -0.51 -19.78 13.31
N ASN A 204 0.82 -19.89 13.16
CA ASN A 204 1.80 -19.39 14.13
C ASN A 204 2.38 -18.00 13.75
N ALA A 205 1.95 -17.42 12.62
CA ALA A 205 2.54 -16.17 12.15
C ALA A 205 1.90 -14.94 12.81
N ALA A 206 2.74 -14.02 13.28
CA ALA A 206 2.31 -12.64 13.52
C ALA A 206 2.09 -11.95 12.17
N ILE A 207 0.94 -11.32 11.98
CA ILE A 207 0.57 -10.67 10.71
C ILE A 207 0.77 -9.16 10.84
N ALA A 208 1.92 -8.69 10.39
CA ALA A 208 2.30 -7.28 10.43
C ALA A 208 1.95 -6.57 9.13
N ASN A 209 1.04 -5.60 9.21
CA ASN A 209 0.78 -4.68 8.12
C ASN A 209 1.73 -3.48 8.24
N LEU A 210 2.51 -3.18 7.20
CA LEU A 210 3.53 -2.13 7.18
C LEU A 210 3.14 -1.09 6.14
N TYR A 211 3.02 0.17 6.54
CA TYR A 211 2.75 1.24 5.60
C TYR A 211 4.04 1.86 5.07
N ALA A 212 4.11 1.92 3.76
CA ALA A 212 5.19 2.54 3.02
C ALA A 212 4.67 3.15 1.72
N SER A 213 5.39 4.11 1.16
CA SER A 213 5.20 4.56 -0.21
C SER A 213 6.49 4.44 -1.02
N SER A 214 6.35 4.33 -2.33
CA SER A 214 7.51 4.26 -3.22
C SER A 214 8.36 5.53 -3.19
N GLU A 215 7.74 6.66 -2.88
CA GLU A 215 8.38 7.96 -2.75
C GLU A 215 9.26 8.06 -1.52
N ILE A 216 8.85 7.42 -0.43
CA ILE A 216 9.58 7.37 0.84
C ILE A 216 10.66 6.29 0.78
N GLY A 217 10.38 5.16 0.11
CA GLY A 217 11.31 4.06 -0.09
C GLY A 217 11.49 3.13 1.13
N GLN A 218 10.76 3.37 2.22
CA GLN A 218 10.75 2.50 3.42
C GLN A 218 9.42 2.54 4.16
N PHE A 219 9.30 1.69 5.20
CA PHE A 219 8.17 1.68 6.11
C PHE A 219 8.28 2.83 7.11
N ILE A 220 7.20 3.58 7.29
CA ILE A 220 7.10 4.67 8.27
C ILE A 220 6.02 4.46 9.31
N LEU A 221 5.04 3.58 9.03
CA LEU A 221 4.05 3.16 10.01
C LEU A 221 4.12 1.62 10.15
N TYR A 222 3.99 1.14 11.38
CA TYR A 222 4.13 -0.27 11.72
C TYR A 222 3.27 -0.64 12.94
N PRO A 223 2.82 -1.89 13.08
CA PRO A 223 2.15 -2.36 14.28
C PRO A 223 3.16 -2.66 15.39
N CYS A 224 2.81 -2.37 16.64
CA CYS A 224 3.55 -2.87 17.80
C CYS A 224 3.09 -4.30 18.16
N MET A 225 3.77 -4.94 19.15
CA MET A 225 3.41 -6.28 19.60
C MET A 225 1.99 -6.35 20.16
N HIS A 226 1.57 -5.36 20.94
CA HIS A 226 0.21 -5.29 21.47
C HIS A 226 -0.84 -5.32 20.32
N MET A 227 -0.65 -4.55 19.25
CA MET A 227 -1.53 -4.57 18.08
C MET A 227 -1.52 -5.91 17.34
N LEU A 228 -0.35 -6.55 17.22
CA LEU A 228 -0.23 -7.86 16.60
C LEU A 228 -0.98 -8.94 17.40
N GLU A 229 -0.84 -8.96 18.71
CA GLU A 229 -1.52 -9.89 19.62
C GLU A 229 -3.04 -9.68 19.62
N GLN A 230 -3.49 -8.43 19.65
CA GLN A 230 -4.90 -8.06 19.59
C GLN A 230 -5.49 -8.13 18.18
N ARG A 231 -4.66 -8.38 17.16
CA ARG A 231 -5.02 -8.34 15.73
C ARG A 231 -5.64 -7.01 15.33
N GLU A 232 -5.17 -5.93 15.95
CA GLU A 232 -5.67 -4.58 15.70
C GLU A 232 -5.11 -4.01 14.39
N PRO A 233 -5.93 -3.46 13.46
CA PRO A 233 -5.48 -2.90 12.18
C PRO A 233 -5.00 -1.45 12.31
N SER A 234 -4.19 -1.17 13.34
CA SER A 234 -3.66 0.16 13.64
C SER A 234 -2.14 0.19 13.51
N PHE A 235 -1.59 1.40 13.47
CA PHE A 235 -0.17 1.63 13.28
C PHE A 235 0.37 2.62 14.30
N HIS A 236 1.60 2.39 14.71
CA HIS A 236 2.49 3.41 15.22
C HIS A 236 3.29 4.04 14.09
N PHE A 237 3.88 5.21 14.36
CA PHE A 237 4.86 5.85 13.48
C PHE A 237 6.26 5.77 14.10
N LEU A 238 7.28 5.93 13.24
CA LEU A 238 8.68 6.03 13.68
C LEU A 238 8.94 7.45 14.20
N PRO A 239 9.21 7.64 15.51
CA PRO A 239 9.47 8.95 16.09
C PRO A 239 10.93 9.40 15.84
N GLU A 240 11.31 9.54 14.57
CA GLU A 240 12.66 9.93 14.14
C GLU A 240 12.78 11.44 13.96
N ALA A 241 13.95 11.97 14.27
CA ALA A 241 14.21 13.41 14.23
C ALA A 241 13.99 14.06 12.85
N LEU A 242 14.25 13.31 11.77
CA LEU A 242 14.11 13.76 10.38
C LEU A 242 12.84 13.24 9.70
N ILE A 243 11.87 12.80 10.49
CA ILE A 243 10.52 12.47 10.04
C ILE A 243 9.55 13.43 10.74
N ALA A 244 8.60 14.00 10.00
CA ALA A 244 7.43 14.65 10.58
C ALA A 244 6.16 14.12 9.90
N LEU A 245 5.10 14.00 10.68
CA LEU A 245 3.82 13.46 10.24
C LEU A 245 2.69 14.39 10.65
N GLU A 246 1.79 14.65 9.70
CA GLU A 246 0.59 15.43 9.89
C GLU A 246 -0.63 14.67 9.35
N LEU A 247 -1.79 14.91 9.95
CA LEU A 247 -3.08 14.64 9.30
C LEU A 247 -3.71 15.97 8.89
N VAL A 248 -3.90 16.16 7.59
CA VAL A 248 -4.55 17.33 7.01
C VAL A 248 -5.82 16.87 6.30
N ASP A 249 -6.96 17.21 6.86
CA ASP A 249 -8.28 16.74 6.39
C ASP A 249 -8.36 15.21 6.24
N GLY A 250 -7.69 14.50 7.17
CA GLY A 250 -7.58 13.03 7.18
C GLY A 250 -6.50 12.48 6.25
N GLU A 251 -5.90 13.25 5.37
CA GLU A 251 -4.78 12.82 4.53
C GLU A 251 -3.47 12.82 5.33
N LEU A 252 -2.70 11.74 5.21
CA LEU A 252 -1.35 11.67 5.77
C LEU A 252 -0.40 12.53 4.93
N VAL A 253 0.20 13.51 5.58
CA VAL A 253 1.25 14.37 5.01
C VAL A 253 2.56 14.04 5.70
N VAL A 254 3.60 13.76 4.91
CA VAL A 254 4.86 13.24 5.40
C VAL A 254 6.01 14.17 5.06
N THR A 255 6.80 14.50 6.06
CA THR A 255 8.16 14.96 5.86
C THR A 255 9.09 13.80 6.14
N TYR A 256 9.90 13.44 5.16
CA TYR A 256 10.87 12.37 5.23
C TYR A 256 12.23 12.84 4.73
N ALA A 257 13.07 13.32 5.65
CA ALA A 257 14.36 13.91 5.36
C ALA A 257 15.54 12.99 5.68
N LEU A 258 15.28 11.71 5.98
CA LEU A 258 16.32 10.68 6.11
C LEU A 258 16.97 10.38 4.76
N ASN A 259 16.22 10.43 3.67
CA ASN A 259 16.77 10.36 2.32
C ASN A 259 17.44 11.67 1.93
N LYS A 260 18.78 11.74 2.03
CA LYS A 260 19.54 12.95 1.74
C LYS A 260 19.61 13.28 0.25
N ALA A 261 19.46 12.27 -0.63
CA ALA A 261 19.46 12.48 -2.07
C ALA A 261 18.24 13.30 -2.52
N PHE A 262 17.07 12.97 -1.99
CA PHE A 262 15.87 13.78 -2.17
C PHE A 262 14.99 13.72 -0.92
N PRO A 263 15.12 14.66 0.01
CA PRO A 263 14.23 14.74 1.15
C PRO A 263 12.83 15.16 0.71
N LEU A 264 11.83 14.49 1.21
CA LEU A 264 10.43 14.88 1.04
C LEU A 264 10.06 15.86 2.15
N ILE A 265 9.65 17.07 1.79
CA ILE A 265 9.20 18.07 2.76
C ILE A 265 7.71 18.30 2.56
N ARG A 266 6.91 17.96 3.58
CA ARG A 266 5.44 18.13 3.61
C ARG A 266 4.72 17.54 2.40
N TYR A 267 5.09 16.30 2.08
CA TYR A 267 4.56 15.56 0.93
C TYR A 267 3.16 15.01 1.21
N ARG A 268 2.21 15.35 0.34
CA ARG A 268 0.86 14.81 0.35
C ARG A 268 0.85 13.43 -0.27
N THR A 269 0.56 12.41 0.54
CA THR A 269 0.65 11.01 0.12
C THR A 269 -0.54 10.56 -0.72
N GLY A 270 -1.68 11.23 -0.62
CA GLY A 270 -2.97 10.78 -1.14
C GLY A 270 -3.58 9.63 -0.36
N ASP A 271 -2.99 9.27 0.78
CA ASP A 271 -3.43 8.19 1.65
C ASP A 271 -4.10 8.77 2.90
N PHE A 272 -5.25 8.23 3.28
CA PHE A 272 -6.08 8.74 4.36
C PHE A 272 -6.03 7.85 5.59
N PHE A 273 -5.94 8.49 6.74
CA PHE A 273 -5.88 7.85 8.04
C PHE A 273 -6.79 8.58 9.03
N GLU A 274 -7.19 7.85 10.06
CA GLU A 274 -7.84 8.41 11.24
C GLU A 274 -7.01 8.09 12.49
N VAL A 275 -7.15 8.90 13.53
CA VAL A 275 -6.58 8.59 14.84
C VAL A 275 -7.41 7.47 15.46
N ALA A 276 -6.80 6.31 15.64
CA ALA A 276 -7.45 5.16 16.27
C ALA A 276 -7.49 5.30 17.79
N SER A 277 -6.39 5.77 18.38
CA SER A 277 -6.28 6.07 19.81
C SER A 277 -5.22 7.16 20.06
N ALA A 278 -5.40 7.92 21.14
CA ALA A 278 -4.41 8.92 21.55
C ALA A 278 -3.13 8.29 22.16
N SER A 279 -3.21 7.05 22.62
CA SER A 279 -2.09 6.28 23.21
C SER A 279 -2.29 4.80 22.94
N CYS A 280 -1.25 4.00 23.19
CA CYS A 280 -1.28 2.54 23.09
C CYS A 280 -0.68 1.93 24.35
N ASP A 281 -1.23 0.80 24.79
CA ASP A 281 -0.77 0.07 25.97
C ASP A 281 0.65 -0.52 25.83
N CYS A 282 1.22 -0.48 24.62
CA CYS A 282 2.62 -0.89 24.39
C CYS A 282 3.65 0.07 24.99
N GLY A 283 3.24 1.27 25.42
CA GLY A 283 4.11 2.30 25.99
C GLY A 283 4.90 3.13 24.97
N LEU A 284 4.75 2.87 23.66
CA LEU A 284 5.33 3.75 22.62
C LEU A 284 4.60 5.10 22.61
N PRO A 285 5.35 6.21 22.42
CA PRO A 285 4.76 7.54 22.44
C PRO A 285 3.91 7.81 21.19
N GLY A 286 2.92 8.68 21.35
CA GLY A 286 2.11 9.21 20.26
C GLY A 286 0.81 8.45 20.02
N ALA A 287 -0.01 9.04 19.16
CA ALA A 287 -1.28 8.46 18.75
C ALA A 287 -1.08 7.28 17.80
N THR A 288 -2.03 6.36 17.78
CA THR A 288 -2.09 5.30 16.78
C THR A 288 -2.99 5.70 15.63
N LEU A 289 -2.68 5.22 14.45
CA LEU A 289 -3.37 5.55 13.21
C LEU A 289 -4.05 4.32 12.64
N ARG A 290 -5.23 4.50 12.06
CA ARG A 290 -5.92 3.48 11.27
C ARG A 290 -6.06 3.96 9.83
N TRP A 291 -5.76 3.07 8.90
CA TRP A 291 -5.97 3.29 7.48
C TRP A 291 -7.47 3.49 7.19
N SER A 292 -7.82 4.55 6.46
CA SER A 292 -9.20 4.84 6.07
C SER A 292 -9.42 4.87 4.54
N GLY A 293 -8.36 4.63 3.78
CA GLY A 293 -8.46 4.45 2.31
C GLY A 293 -7.53 5.36 1.51
N ARG A 294 -7.56 5.16 0.21
CA ARG A 294 -6.88 6.00 -0.78
C ARG A 294 -7.93 6.59 -1.71
N THR A 295 -7.90 7.90 -1.93
CA THR A 295 -8.96 8.64 -2.64
C THR A 295 -9.30 8.12 -4.04
N GLN A 296 -8.44 7.34 -4.67
CA GLN A 296 -8.62 6.93 -6.08
C GLN A 296 -8.55 5.41 -6.31
N VAL A 297 -8.21 4.61 -5.30
CA VAL A 297 -7.95 3.17 -5.47
C VAL A 297 -8.90 2.29 -4.66
N ASP A 298 -9.20 2.69 -3.42
CA ASP A 298 -9.98 1.88 -2.50
C ASP A 298 -11.44 2.32 -2.39
N LYS A 299 -11.77 3.49 -2.93
CA LYS A 299 -13.14 3.99 -3.05
C LYS A 299 -13.32 4.80 -4.32
N ILE A 300 -14.45 4.58 -4.99
CA ILE A 300 -14.86 5.34 -6.16
C ILE A 300 -16.16 6.08 -5.81
N ARG A 301 -16.14 7.40 -5.98
CA ARG A 301 -17.36 8.21 -5.92
C ARG A 301 -17.82 8.54 -7.31
N ILE A 302 -19.05 8.17 -7.63
CA ILE A 302 -19.64 8.41 -8.94
C ILE A 302 -21.15 8.58 -8.81
N HIS A 303 -21.69 9.65 -9.40
CA HIS A 303 -23.13 10.00 -9.34
C HIS A 303 -23.76 9.92 -7.94
N GLY A 304 -23.02 10.31 -6.90
CA GLY A 304 -23.50 10.30 -5.52
C GLY A 304 -23.38 8.95 -4.79
N PHE A 305 -22.88 7.91 -5.46
CA PHE A 305 -22.57 6.63 -4.84
C PHE A 305 -21.10 6.56 -4.43
N GLU A 306 -20.83 5.81 -3.37
CA GLU A 306 -19.47 5.47 -2.95
C GLU A 306 -19.30 3.95 -2.96
N ILE A 307 -18.44 3.44 -3.83
CA ILE A 307 -18.07 2.03 -3.89
C ILE A 307 -16.75 1.87 -3.17
N ARG A 308 -16.71 1.05 -2.13
CA ARG A 308 -15.52 0.77 -1.31
C ARG A 308 -14.99 -0.62 -1.58
N ALA A 309 -13.68 -0.74 -1.76
CA ALA A 309 -13.03 -2.03 -2.00
C ALA A 309 -13.25 -3.00 -0.85
N GLU A 310 -13.19 -2.54 0.41
CA GLU A 310 -13.37 -3.37 1.61
C GLU A 310 -14.77 -3.97 1.70
N GLU A 311 -15.82 -3.16 1.47
CA GLU A 311 -17.21 -3.62 1.49
C GLU A 311 -17.48 -4.63 0.37
N THR A 312 -16.89 -4.38 -0.80
CA THR A 312 -16.98 -5.25 -1.95
C THR A 312 -16.27 -6.58 -1.69
N GLU A 313 -15.08 -6.54 -1.10
CA GLU A 313 -14.33 -7.76 -0.73
C GLU A 313 -15.07 -8.60 0.30
N ALA A 314 -15.66 -7.97 1.32
CA ALA A 314 -16.50 -8.66 2.29
C ALA A 314 -17.71 -9.35 1.63
N LEU A 315 -18.32 -8.67 0.64
CA LEU A 315 -19.42 -9.24 -0.13
C LEU A 315 -18.98 -10.47 -0.94
N PHE A 316 -17.85 -10.37 -1.69
CA PHE A 316 -17.30 -11.49 -2.45
C PHE A 316 -16.90 -12.66 -1.55
N ALA A 317 -16.25 -12.41 -0.42
CA ALA A 317 -15.88 -13.43 0.55
C ALA A 317 -17.11 -14.17 1.14
N SER A 318 -18.24 -13.47 1.27
CA SER A 318 -19.48 -14.07 1.78
C SER A 318 -20.20 -14.99 0.78
N MET A 319 -19.75 -15.05 -0.48
CA MET A 319 -20.32 -15.89 -1.53
C MET A 319 -19.78 -17.33 -1.53
N ASN A 320 -19.11 -17.77 -0.45
CA ASN A 320 -18.73 -19.17 -0.15
C ASN A 320 -18.15 -19.94 -1.35
N GLY A 321 -17.11 -19.41 -1.99
CA GLY A 321 -16.39 -20.08 -3.07
C GLY A 321 -17.04 -19.98 -4.46
N LEU A 322 -18.16 -19.28 -4.62
CA LEU A 322 -18.73 -18.95 -5.94
C LEU A 322 -17.80 -18.02 -6.73
N ALA A 323 -17.19 -17.06 -6.05
CA ALA A 323 -16.20 -16.18 -6.62
C ALA A 323 -14.85 -16.44 -5.95
N GLY A 324 -13.78 -16.59 -6.74
CA GLY A 324 -12.41 -16.61 -6.20
C GLY A 324 -12.07 -15.29 -5.53
N ASN A 325 -11.00 -15.28 -4.72
CA ASN A 325 -10.52 -14.07 -4.02
C ASN A 325 -9.92 -13.03 -4.98
N GLU A 326 -9.78 -13.34 -6.27
CA GLU A 326 -9.21 -12.43 -7.28
C GLU A 326 -10.30 -11.93 -8.22
N TYR A 327 -10.57 -10.63 -8.13
CA TYR A 327 -11.55 -9.93 -8.97
C TYR A 327 -11.09 -8.51 -9.28
N GLN A 328 -11.61 -7.95 -10.38
CA GLN A 328 -11.56 -6.51 -10.68
C GLN A 328 -12.96 -5.99 -11.00
N ILE A 329 -13.25 -4.78 -10.58
CA ILE A 329 -14.49 -4.07 -10.88
C ILE A 329 -14.15 -2.83 -11.69
N HIS A 330 -14.72 -2.76 -12.88
CA HIS A 330 -14.54 -1.65 -13.80
C HIS A 330 -15.82 -0.84 -13.86
N LEU A 331 -15.71 0.46 -13.65
CA LEU A 331 -16.79 1.42 -13.86
C LEU A 331 -16.56 2.14 -15.17
N ARG A 332 -17.47 2.01 -16.10
CA ARG A 332 -17.44 2.65 -17.42
C ARG A 332 -18.72 3.40 -17.67
N TYR A 333 -18.68 4.41 -18.53
CA TYR A 333 -19.92 4.95 -19.09
C TYR A 333 -20.62 3.90 -19.95
N ALA A 334 -21.94 3.86 -19.88
CA ALA A 334 -22.71 2.95 -20.71
C ALA A 334 -22.54 3.32 -22.19
N PRO A 335 -22.38 2.34 -23.10
CA PRO A 335 -22.38 2.61 -24.52
C PRO A 335 -23.61 3.43 -24.92
N HIS A 336 -23.42 4.49 -25.67
CA HIS A 336 -24.47 5.40 -26.13
C HIS A 336 -25.18 6.24 -25.04
N ASN A 337 -24.77 6.19 -23.78
CA ASN A 337 -25.33 7.06 -22.73
C ASN A 337 -24.31 7.41 -21.64
N PRO A 338 -23.56 8.53 -21.79
CA PRO A 338 -22.54 8.94 -20.81
C PRO A 338 -23.10 9.38 -19.46
N LYS A 339 -24.42 9.46 -19.31
CA LYS A 339 -25.08 9.77 -18.03
C LYS A 339 -25.36 8.50 -17.19
N LYS A 340 -25.15 7.31 -17.75
CA LYS A 340 -25.34 6.04 -17.06
C LYS A 340 -24.00 5.31 -16.91
N ILE A 341 -23.88 4.58 -15.82
CA ILE A 341 -22.70 3.78 -15.52
C ILE A 341 -23.00 2.32 -15.82
N ARG A 342 -22.03 1.62 -16.42
CA ARG A 342 -21.98 0.19 -16.50
C ARG A 342 -20.94 -0.34 -15.53
N ILE A 343 -21.28 -1.35 -14.76
CA ILE A 343 -20.37 -2.06 -13.86
C ILE A 343 -19.97 -3.38 -14.53
N GLU A 344 -18.67 -3.58 -14.70
CA GLU A 344 -18.12 -4.85 -15.22
C GLU A 344 -17.28 -5.48 -14.10
N VAL A 345 -17.56 -6.74 -13.79
CA VAL A 345 -16.85 -7.52 -12.79
C VAL A 345 -16.11 -8.64 -13.49
N GLU A 346 -14.81 -8.61 -13.43
CA GLU A 346 -13.92 -9.68 -13.89
C GLU A 346 -13.55 -10.57 -12.72
N LEU A 347 -13.78 -11.87 -12.84
CA LEU A 347 -13.35 -12.90 -11.92
C LEU A 347 -12.23 -13.70 -12.57
N LYS A 348 -11.15 -13.97 -11.85
CA LYS A 348 -10.06 -14.78 -12.38
C LYS A 348 -10.47 -16.24 -12.49
N LYS A 349 -10.21 -16.85 -13.64
CA LYS A 349 -10.42 -18.30 -13.83
C LYS A 349 -9.53 -19.09 -12.88
N THR A 350 -10.11 -20.02 -12.16
CA THR A 350 -9.42 -20.98 -11.33
C THR A 350 -9.71 -22.40 -11.84
N ASN A 351 -8.84 -23.35 -11.55
CA ASN A 351 -9.04 -24.75 -11.94
C ASN A 351 -10.18 -25.43 -11.17
N THR A 352 -10.73 -24.77 -10.14
CA THR A 352 -11.79 -25.31 -9.29
C THR A 352 -13.20 -24.99 -9.80
N VAL A 353 -13.35 -24.02 -10.70
CA VAL A 353 -14.64 -23.60 -11.25
C VAL A 353 -14.79 -24.18 -12.66
N THR A 354 -15.72 -25.10 -12.86
CA THR A 354 -15.95 -25.76 -14.14
C THR A 354 -17.08 -25.17 -15.01
N HIS A 355 -18.02 -24.43 -14.38
CA HIS A 355 -19.21 -23.86 -15.07
C HIS A 355 -19.21 -22.34 -14.95
N HIS A 356 -18.24 -21.67 -15.60
CA HIS A 356 -17.99 -20.23 -15.45
C HIS A 356 -19.24 -19.36 -15.70
N ASP A 357 -20.03 -19.62 -16.75
CA ASP A 357 -21.20 -18.80 -17.08
C ASP A 357 -22.30 -18.90 -16.03
N SER A 358 -22.56 -20.13 -15.53
CA SER A 358 -23.55 -20.34 -14.48
C SER A 358 -23.11 -19.65 -13.16
N VAL A 359 -21.84 -19.77 -12.81
CA VAL A 359 -21.30 -19.13 -11.61
C VAL A 359 -21.30 -17.60 -11.77
N ALA A 360 -20.94 -17.07 -12.93
CA ALA A 360 -21.02 -15.64 -13.21
C ALA A 360 -22.45 -15.09 -13.05
N ALA A 361 -23.45 -15.83 -13.53
CA ALA A 361 -24.87 -15.48 -13.34
C ALA A 361 -25.27 -15.49 -11.86
N MET A 362 -24.81 -16.49 -11.08
CA MET A 362 -25.07 -16.55 -9.65
C MET A 362 -24.42 -15.36 -8.90
N VAL A 363 -23.16 -15.07 -9.19
CA VAL A 363 -22.45 -13.92 -8.61
C VAL A 363 -23.15 -12.61 -8.96
N ARG A 364 -23.56 -12.44 -10.23
CA ARG A 364 -24.33 -11.27 -10.66
C ARG A 364 -25.62 -11.09 -9.84
N ASN A 365 -26.37 -12.16 -9.63
CA ASN A 365 -27.62 -12.12 -8.87
C ASN A 365 -27.36 -11.76 -7.39
N GLU A 366 -26.31 -12.28 -6.80
CA GLU A 366 -25.91 -11.91 -5.42
C GLU A 366 -25.48 -10.45 -5.32
N LEU A 367 -24.72 -9.93 -6.30
CA LEU A 367 -24.36 -8.53 -6.35
C LEU A 367 -25.60 -7.62 -6.47
N LEU A 368 -26.54 -7.95 -7.35
CA LEU A 368 -27.80 -7.22 -7.48
C LEU A 368 -28.58 -7.18 -6.16
N ARG A 369 -28.62 -8.30 -5.44
CA ARG A 369 -29.40 -8.45 -4.21
C ARG A 369 -28.75 -7.77 -3.00
N ARG A 370 -27.42 -7.84 -2.88
CA ARG A 370 -26.72 -7.57 -1.63
C ARG A 370 -25.76 -6.38 -1.67
N TRP A 371 -25.36 -5.92 -2.86
CA TRP A 371 -24.40 -4.85 -2.95
C TRP A 371 -25.09 -3.48 -2.72
N ILE A 372 -24.74 -2.84 -1.61
CA ILE A 372 -25.26 -1.53 -1.21
C ILE A 372 -24.26 -0.47 -1.64
N LEU A 373 -24.71 0.51 -2.41
CA LEU A 373 -23.89 1.61 -2.95
C LEU A 373 -24.02 2.90 -2.12
N ALA A 374 -25.09 3.02 -1.36
CA ALA A 374 -25.34 4.11 -0.43
C ALA A 374 -26.41 3.65 0.58
N PRO A 375 -26.57 4.31 1.74
CA PRO A 375 -27.61 3.98 2.69
C PRO A 375 -28.98 3.84 2.02
N GLY A 376 -29.56 2.63 2.05
CA GLY A 376 -30.85 2.32 1.43
C GLY A 376 -30.84 2.16 -0.10
N VAL A 377 -29.67 2.19 -0.77
CA VAL A 377 -29.58 2.09 -2.24
C VAL A 377 -28.73 0.89 -2.63
N SER A 378 -29.37 -0.19 -3.07
CA SER A 378 -28.69 -1.35 -3.67
C SER A 378 -28.36 -1.10 -5.14
N VAL A 379 -27.49 -1.96 -5.71
CA VAL A 379 -27.19 -1.97 -7.15
C VAL A 379 -28.49 -2.17 -7.95
N ALA A 380 -29.37 -3.07 -7.53
CA ALA A 380 -30.67 -3.30 -8.19
C ALA A 380 -31.50 -2.02 -8.22
N HIS A 381 -31.59 -1.31 -7.08
CA HIS A 381 -32.33 -0.05 -7.02
C HIS A 381 -31.71 1.05 -7.91
N ALA A 382 -30.39 1.13 -7.97
CA ALA A 382 -29.68 2.08 -8.83
C ALA A 382 -29.88 1.79 -10.33
N ILE A 383 -30.07 0.51 -10.71
CA ILE A 383 -30.45 0.11 -12.07
C ILE A 383 -31.88 0.51 -12.36
N GLU A 384 -32.83 0.24 -11.43
CA GLU A 384 -34.24 0.63 -11.56
C GLU A 384 -34.39 2.14 -11.74
N LYS A 385 -33.63 2.95 -10.99
CA LYS A 385 -33.58 4.40 -11.12
C LYS A 385 -32.85 4.90 -12.36
N GLY A 386 -32.24 4.00 -13.13
CA GLY A 386 -31.55 4.32 -14.40
C GLY A 386 -30.22 5.04 -14.23
N VAL A 387 -29.63 5.04 -13.06
CA VAL A 387 -28.27 5.59 -12.79
C VAL A 387 -27.20 4.61 -13.23
N ILE A 388 -27.40 3.32 -12.94
CA ILE A 388 -26.61 2.22 -13.46
C ILE A 388 -27.34 1.59 -14.63
N SER A 389 -26.66 1.35 -15.74
CA SER A 389 -27.28 0.71 -16.91
C SER A 389 -27.41 -0.80 -16.74
N ASP A 390 -26.35 -1.43 -16.26
CA ASP A 390 -26.25 -2.86 -16.03
C ASP A 390 -25.02 -3.22 -15.17
N ILE A 391 -25.02 -4.47 -14.68
CA ILE A 391 -23.84 -5.12 -14.08
C ILE A 391 -23.55 -6.40 -14.88
N HIS A 392 -22.34 -6.49 -15.39
CA HIS A 392 -21.84 -7.63 -16.13
C HIS A 392 -20.76 -8.36 -15.31
N VAL A 393 -20.87 -9.68 -15.20
CA VAL A 393 -19.90 -10.53 -14.51
C VAL A 393 -19.33 -11.53 -15.50
N SER A 394 -18.01 -11.65 -15.57
CA SER A 394 -17.34 -12.59 -16.47
C SER A 394 -16.11 -13.22 -15.81
N PHE A 395 -15.76 -14.44 -16.23
CA PHE A 395 -14.50 -15.07 -15.85
C PHE A 395 -13.45 -14.84 -16.93
N VAL A 396 -12.29 -14.34 -16.52
CA VAL A 396 -11.16 -14.02 -17.40
C VAL A 396 -9.92 -14.84 -17.04
N PRO A 397 -9.09 -15.23 -18.01
CA PRO A 397 -7.81 -15.91 -17.71
C PRO A 397 -6.79 -14.96 -17.07
N ALA A 398 -6.83 -13.69 -17.46
CA ALA A 398 -6.08 -12.58 -16.88
C ALA A 398 -6.96 -11.35 -16.87
N PHE A 399 -6.77 -10.46 -15.88
CA PHE A 399 -7.54 -9.23 -15.80
C PHE A 399 -7.21 -8.30 -16.97
N SER A 400 -8.21 -7.55 -17.42
CA SER A 400 -8.07 -6.58 -18.52
C SER A 400 -7.11 -5.45 -18.17
N LEU A 401 -7.00 -5.09 -16.89
CA LEU A 401 -5.97 -4.21 -16.38
C LEU A 401 -4.91 -5.03 -15.63
N ALA A 402 -3.89 -5.48 -16.36
CA ALA A 402 -2.72 -6.11 -15.77
C ALA A 402 -1.87 -5.03 -15.07
N THR A 403 -1.96 -4.95 -13.75
CA THR A 403 -1.09 -4.12 -12.91
C THR A 403 -0.38 -5.00 -11.92
N GLU A 404 0.83 -4.62 -11.52
CA GLU A 404 1.62 -5.32 -10.50
C GLU A 404 0.95 -5.33 -9.13
N LYS A 405 0.08 -4.35 -8.89
CA LYS A 405 -0.82 -4.29 -7.74
C LYS A 405 -2.21 -4.60 -8.23
N THR A 406 -2.85 -5.62 -7.66
CA THR A 406 -4.22 -5.96 -8.00
C THR A 406 -5.14 -4.79 -7.63
N ARG A 407 -5.47 -3.95 -8.62
CA ARG A 407 -6.50 -2.94 -8.42
C ARG A 407 -7.86 -3.62 -8.41
N ARG A 408 -8.55 -3.52 -7.28
CA ARG A 408 -9.90 -4.08 -7.13
C ARG A 408 -10.96 -3.21 -7.80
N LEU A 409 -10.77 -1.90 -7.75
CA LEU A 409 -11.69 -0.92 -8.33
C LEU A 409 -10.97 -0.10 -9.40
N VAL A 410 -11.54 -0.01 -10.59
CA VAL A 410 -11.00 0.73 -11.74
C VAL A 410 -12.08 1.67 -12.27
N ASN A 411 -11.83 2.97 -12.18
CA ASN A 411 -12.76 3.98 -12.68
C ASN A 411 -12.28 4.54 -14.03
N HIS A 412 -12.93 4.13 -15.11
CA HIS A 412 -12.69 4.63 -16.46
C HIS A 412 -13.53 5.89 -16.80
N CYS A 413 -14.44 6.30 -15.90
CA CYS A 413 -15.28 7.46 -16.13
C CYS A 413 -14.55 8.80 -15.91
N MET A 414 -13.36 8.77 -15.30
CA MET A 414 -12.56 9.99 -15.03
C MET A 414 -11.55 10.32 -16.14
N GLU A 415 -11.39 9.48 -17.16
CA GLU A 415 -10.41 9.70 -18.25
C GLU A 415 -10.85 10.75 -19.26
N HIS A 416 -12.06 11.33 -19.11
CA HIS A 416 -12.65 12.32 -20.04
C HIS A 416 -13.26 13.54 -19.34
N ALA A 417 -12.87 13.82 -18.08
CA ALA A 417 -13.34 15.00 -17.36
C ALA A 417 -12.25 16.06 -17.24
#